data_67ee5482c9c688d77446c98537babe50
#
_entry.id   67ee5482c9c688d77446c98537babe50
#
_cell.length_a   1.000
_cell.length_b   1.000
_cell.length_c   1.000
_cell.angle_alpha   90.00
_cell.angle_beta   90.00
_cell.angle_gamma   90.00
#
_symmetry.space_group_name_H-M   'P 1'
#
loop_
_entity.id
_entity.type
_entity.pdbx_description
1 polymer ?
#
loop_
_entity_poly.entity_id
_entity_poly.type
_entity_poly.pdbx_seq_one_letter_code
_entity_poly.pdbx_strand_id
1 'polypeptide(L)'
;MKIVIFANNSGGLYSFRKELIETFVEKDNSVVALTPFDDMVSELKNIGIKLIETPIDRRGINPIKDISLFHKYKKKLKILEPDLVITYTIKPNIYGGFACRLLKIPYAVNITGLGTAFQKDGLLRKLVTFMYKISLKMAKTVFFENSENMQIF
;
A
#
# COMPACT_ATOMS: atom_id res chain seq x y z
N MET A 1 -9.41 -15.73 -5.94
CA MET A 1 -8.69 -14.56 -6.50
C MET A 1 -7.29 -14.48 -5.92
N LYS A 2 -6.36 -13.85 -6.63
CA LYS A 2 -5.05 -13.51 -6.09
C LYS A 2 -5.03 -12.04 -5.64
N ILE A 3 -4.90 -11.80 -4.36
CA ILE A 3 -4.89 -10.46 -3.76
C ILE A 3 -3.47 -10.14 -3.32
N VAL A 4 -2.96 -8.98 -3.75
CA VAL A 4 -1.67 -8.46 -3.28
C VAL A 4 -1.90 -7.26 -2.38
N ILE A 5 -1.24 -7.24 -1.23
CA ILE A 5 -1.32 -6.15 -0.24
C ILE A 5 0.04 -5.46 -0.15
N PHE A 6 0.04 -4.13 -0.24
CA PHE A 6 1.21 -3.29 -0.02
C PHE A 6 1.05 -2.53 1.30
N ALA A 7 1.98 -2.72 2.21
CA ALA A 7 2.01 -2.04 3.50
C ALA A 7 3.43 -1.55 3.83
N ASN A 8 3.55 -0.54 4.67
CA ASN A 8 4.84 0.03 5.05
C ASN A 8 5.43 -0.56 6.35
N ASN A 9 4.72 -1.47 7.00
CA ASN A 9 5.20 -2.29 8.11
C ASN A 9 4.33 -3.54 8.29
N SER A 10 4.91 -4.62 8.77
CA SER A 10 4.21 -5.89 9.02
C SER A 10 3.42 -5.86 10.32
N GLY A 11 3.93 -5.20 11.37
CA GLY A 11 3.23 -5.08 12.64
C GLY A 11 1.90 -4.36 12.52
N GLY A 12 1.87 -3.22 11.81
CA GLY A 12 0.63 -2.49 11.55
C GLY A 12 -0.34 -3.26 10.64
N LEU A 13 0.19 -4.02 9.67
CA LEU A 13 -0.62 -4.86 8.83
C LEU A 13 -1.34 -5.94 9.66
N TYR A 14 -0.64 -6.61 10.57
CA TYR A 14 -1.24 -7.57 11.47
C TYR A 14 -2.25 -6.92 12.41
N SER A 15 -1.83 -5.87 13.15
CA SER A 15 -2.64 -5.27 14.22
C SER A 15 -3.96 -4.66 13.74
N PHE A 16 -4.00 -4.15 12.49
CA PHE A 16 -5.17 -3.42 12.01
C PHE A 16 -5.90 -4.08 10.84
N ARG A 17 -5.35 -5.14 10.26
CA ARG A 17 -5.93 -5.75 9.05
C ARG A 17 -5.99 -7.29 9.12
N LYS A 18 -5.69 -7.85 10.29
CA LYS A 18 -5.71 -9.30 10.53
C LYS A 18 -7.05 -9.92 10.10
N GLU A 19 -8.15 -9.41 10.61
CA GLU A 19 -9.49 -9.96 10.37
C GLU A 19 -9.88 -9.89 8.89
N LEU A 20 -9.49 -8.81 8.20
CA LEU A 20 -9.70 -8.67 6.75
C LEU A 20 -8.89 -9.71 5.98
N ILE A 21 -7.64 -9.92 6.36
CA ILE A 21 -6.74 -10.88 5.73
C ILE A 21 -7.24 -12.31 5.97
N GLU A 22 -7.63 -12.64 7.20
CA GLU A 22 -8.22 -13.92 7.57
C GLU A 22 -9.50 -14.20 6.74
N THR A 23 -10.38 -13.21 6.63
CA THR A 23 -11.59 -13.32 5.78
C THR A 23 -11.26 -13.59 4.31
N PHE A 24 -10.18 -13.00 3.77
CA PHE A 24 -9.78 -13.33 2.40
C PHE A 24 -9.29 -14.76 2.26
N VAL A 25 -8.49 -15.25 3.21
CA VAL A 25 -7.97 -16.63 3.21
C VAL A 25 -9.12 -17.62 3.39
N GLU A 26 -10.03 -17.38 4.33
CA GLU A 26 -11.22 -18.23 4.56
C GLU A 26 -12.13 -18.33 3.32
N LYS A 27 -12.10 -17.32 2.46
CA LYS A 27 -12.82 -17.32 1.17
C LYS A 27 -11.98 -17.85 0.01
N ASP A 28 -10.99 -18.67 0.29
CA ASP A 28 -10.11 -19.32 -0.70
C ASP A 28 -9.37 -18.35 -1.63
N ASN A 29 -9.08 -17.12 -1.15
CA ASN A 29 -8.22 -16.21 -1.89
C ASN A 29 -6.74 -16.45 -1.56
N SER A 30 -5.90 -16.41 -2.59
CA SER A 30 -4.44 -16.38 -2.41
C SER A 30 -4.01 -14.97 -2.05
N VAL A 31 -3.50 -14.77 -0.83
CA VAL A 31 -3.06 -13.47 -0.35
C VAL A 31 -1.54 -13.40 -0.29
N VAL A 32 -0.96 -12.35 -0.86
CA VAL A 32 0.48 -12.05 -0.83
C VAL A 32 0.68 -10.64 -0.30
N ALA A 33 1.44 -10.45 0.78
CA ALA A 33 1.76 -9.12 1.28
C ALA A 33 3.22 -8.74 1.00
N LEU A 34 3.42 -7.55 0.47
CA LEU A 34 4.72 -6.90 0.29
C LEU A 34 4.87 -5.82 1.37
N THR A 35 5.76 -6.08 2.33
CA THR A 35 5.94 -5.23 3.51
C THR A 35 7.36 -5.38 4.05
N PRO A 36 7.93 -4.40 4.75
CA PRO A 36 9.12 -4.62 5.57
C PRO A 36 8.87 -5.70 6.63
N PHE A 37 9.88 -6.48 6.94
CA PHE A 37 9.82 -7.46 8.02
C PHE A 37 10.32 -6.82 9.31
N ASP A 38 9.45 -6.09 9.98
CA ASP A 38 9.76 -5.38 11.23
C ASP A 38 9.17 -6.07 12.47
N ASP A 39 7.89 -6.43 12.47
CA ASP A 39 7.19 -7.06 13.59
C ASP A 39 6.06 -7.96 13.11
N MET A 40 5.59 -8.90 13.94
CA MET A 40 4.45 -9.80 13.67
C MET A 40 4.53 -10.59 12.35
N VAL A 41 5.75 -10.86 11.86
CA VAL A 41 5.98 -11.60 10.61
C VAL A 41 5.55 -13.05 10.74
N SER A 42 5.81 -13.67 11.89
CA SER A 42 5.43 -15.04 12.19
C SER A 42 3.91 -15.18 12.25
N GLU A 43 3.25 -14.24 12.89
CA GLU A 43 1.81 -14.17 13.05
C GLU A 43 1.10 -14.02 11.69
N LEU A 44 1.61 -13.16 10.83
CA LEU A 44 1.10 -13.02 9.46
C LEU A 44 1.27 -14.32 8.65
N LYS A 45 2.40 -15.02 8.80
CA LYS A 45 2.61 -16.33 8.15
C LYS A 45 1.64 -17.38 8.66
N ASN A 46 1.33 -17.36 9.96
CA ASN A 46 0.41 -18.30 10.59
C ASN A 46 -1.04 -18.14 10.08
N ILE A 47 -1.41 -16.97 9.58
CA ILE A 47 -2.70 -16.76 8.88
C ILE A 47 -2.75 -17.52 7.52
N GLY A 48 -1.60 -17.97 7.01
CA GLY A 48 -1.52 -18.68 5.73
C GLY A 48 -1.23 -17.80 4.51
N ILE A 49 -0.82 -16.54 4.72
CA ILE A 49 -0.47 -15.64 3.60
C ILE A 49 1.00 -15.75 3.22
N LYS A 50 1.31 -15.46 1.97
CA LYS A 50 2.69 -15.33 1.50
C LYS A 50 3.22 -13.92 1.79
N LEU A 51 4.40 -13.85 2.39
CA LEU A 51 5.08 -12.57 2.65
C LEU A 51 6.29 -12.40 1.71
N ILE A 52 6.45 -11.20 1.21
CA ILE A 52 7.61 -10.78 0.40
C ILE A 52 8.22 -9.55 1.08
N GLU A 53 9.44 -9.71 1.59
CA GLU A 53 10.15 -8.61 2.20
C GLU A 53 10.38 -7.48 1.20
N THR A 54 9.92 -6.30 1.58
CA THR A 54 10.02 -5.10 0.76
C THR A 54 10.38 -3.91 1.65
N PRO A 55 11.67 -3.65 1.85
CA PRO A 55 12.13 -2.53 2.66
C PRO A 55 11.62 -1.19 2.14
N ILE A 56 11.10 -0.37 3.04
CA ILE A 56 10.56 0.96 2.75
C ILE A 56 11.15 1.98 3.71
N ASP A 57 11.70 3.06 3.18
CA ASP A 57 12.08 4.22 3.98
C ASP A 57 10.82 5.03 4.32
N ARG A 58 10.22 4.75 5.48
CA ARG A 58 8.87 5.24 5.85
C ARG A 58 8.76 6.76 5.91
N ARG A 59 9.81 7.45 6.37
CA ARG A 59 9.84 8.90 6.62
C ARG A 59 10.80 9.67 5.71
N GLY A 60 11.69 8.98 5.03
CA GLY A 60 12.68 9.60 4.16
C GLY A 60 12.05 10.20 2.90
N ILE A 61 12.61 11.31 2.45
CA ILE A 61 12.25 11.99 1.20
C ILE A 61 13.41 11.80 0.22
N ASN A 62 13.72 10.56 -0.12
CA ASN A 62 14.80 10.26 -1.06
C ASN A 62 14.21 9.77 -2.38
N PRO A 63 14.25 10.57 -3.45
CA PRO A 63 13.64 10.23 -4.72
C PRO A 63 14.25 8.98 -5.37
N ILE A 64 15.52 8.68 -5.15
CA ILE A 64 16.17 7.48 -5.70
C ILE A 64 15.59 6.22 -5.04
N LYS A 65 15.45 6.22 -3.71
CA LYS A 65 14.82 5.11 -2.98
C LYS A 65 13.36 4.93 -3.39
N ASP A 66 12.66 6.02 -3.61
CA ASP A 66 11.24 6.01 -3.97
C ASP A 66 11.02 5.49 -5.40
N ILE A 67 11.86 5.89 -6.35
CA ILE A 67 11.87 5.34 -7.71
C ILE A 67 12.20 3.84 -7.68
N SER A 68 13.18 3.44 -6.86
CA SER A 68 13.52 2.02 -6.66
C SER A 68 12.32 1.22 -6.12
N LEU A 69 11.59 1.78 -5.14
CA LEU A 69 10.39 1.16 -4.59
C LEU A 69 9.30 0.96 -5.66
N PHE A 70 9.05 1.99 -6.48
CA PHE A 70 8.12 1.90 -7.62
C PHE A 70 8.50 0.76 -8.58
N HIS A 71 9.78 0.67 -8.96
CA HIS A 71 10.27 -0.40 -9.85
C HIS A 71 10.15 -1.79 -9.22
N LYS A 72 10.40 -1.92 -7.90
CA LYS A 72 10.19 -3.16 -7.15
C LYS A 72 8.73 -3.59 -7.19
N TYR A 73 7.79 -2.68 -6.89
CA TYR A 73 6.37 -2.96 -6.96
C TYR A 73 5.94 -3.38 -8.37
N LYS A 74 6.33 -2.62 -9.39
CA LYS A 74 6.03 -2.93 -10.79
C LYS A 74 6.54 -4.31 -11.20
N LYS A 75 7.80 -4.65 -10.84
CA LYS A 75 8.40 -5.96 -11.14
C LYS A 75 7.63 -7.09 -10.44
N LYS A 76 7.31 -6.92 -9.15
CA LYS A 76 6.57 -7.93 -8.38
C LYS A 76 5.16 -8.13 -8.91
N LEU A 77 4.45 -7.06 -9.25
CA LEU A 77 3.12 -7.14 -9.84
C LEU A 77 3.10 -7.89 -11.17
N LYS A 78 4.11 -7.69 -12.04
CA LYS A 78 4.24 -8.44 -13.29
C LYS A 78 4.45 -9.94 -13.10
N ILE A 79 5.14 -10.34 -12.00
CA ILE A 79 5.40 -11.75 -11.69
C ILE A 79 4.19 -12.39 -11.00
N LEU A 80 3.55 -11.64 -10.11
CA LEU A 80 2.44 -12.14 -9.31
C LEU A 80 1.13 -12.19 -10.08
N GLU A 81 0.93 -11.28 -11.04
CA GLU A 81 -0.30 -11.14 -11.82
C GLU A 81 -1.57 -11.18 -10.95
N PRO A 82 -1.71 -10.22 -10.02
CA PRO A 82 -2.85 -10.24 -9.10
C PRO A 82 -4.14 -9.79 -9.78
N ASP A 83 -5.26 -10.31 -9.28
CA ASP A 83 -6.61 -9.85 -9.66
C ASP A 83 -6.96 -8.52 -8.98
N LEU A 84 -6.41 -8.28 -7.78
CA LEU A 84 -6.63 -7.08 -6.99
C LEU A 84 -5.39 -6.71 -6.18
N VAL A 85 -5.09 -5.42 -6.11
CA VAL A 85 -4.09 -4.87 -5.20
C VAL A 85 -4.76 -3.98 -4.16
N ILE A 86 -4.36 -4.12 -2.90
CA ILE A 86 -4.80 -3.25 -1.80
C ILE A 86 -3.56 -2.56 -1.23
N THR A 87 -3.62 -1.24 -1.09
CA THR A 87 -2.49 -0.47 -0.60
C THR A 87 -2.83 0.28 0.69
N TYR A 88 -1.86 0.34 1.61
CA TYR A 88 -1.96 1.02 2.89
C TYR A 88 -0.80 1.98 3.07
N THR A 89 -1.06 3.17 3.58
CA THR A 89 -0.09 4.22 3.87
C THR A 89 0.49 4.94 2.64
N ILE A 90 1.15 6.08 2.86
CA ILE A 90 1.49 7.05 1.80
C ILE A 90 2.31 6.44 0.65
N LYS A 91 3.48 5.86 0.94
CA LYS A 91 4.37 5.36 -0.13
C LYS A 91 3.79 4.18 -0.89
N PRO A 92 3.24 3.14 -0.24
CA PRO A 92 2.49 2.10 -0.94
C PRO A 92 1.31 2.62 -1.76
N ASN A 93 0.54 3.59 -1.23
CA ASN A 93 -0.58 4.19 -1.95
C ASN A 93 -0.13 4.91 -3.24
N ILE A 94 0.93 5.70 -3.15
CA ILE A 94 1.45 6.46 -4.29
C ILE A 94 2.16 5.54 -5.28
N TYR A 95 3.22 4.85 -4.87
CA TYR A 95 4.07 4.07 -5.79
C TYR A 95 3.43 2.76 -6.20
N GLY A 96 2.66 2.13 -5.31
CA GLY A 96 1.80 0.98 -5.64
C GLY A 96 0.69 1.37 -6.60
N GLY A 97 -0.01 2.48 -6.34
CA GLY A 97 -1.03 3.02 -7.22
C GLY A 97 -0.50 3.34 -8.62
N PHE A 98 0.68 3.98 -8.73
CA PHE A 98 1.33 4.19 -10.04
C PHE A 98 1.65 2.88 -10.76
N ALA A 99 2.17 1.88 -10.05
CA ALA A 99 2.50 0.59 -10.65
C ALA A 99 1.23 -0.14 -11.13
N CYS A 100 0.17 -0.17 -10.34
CA CYS A 100 -1.12 -0.76 -10.69
C CYS A 100 -1.74 -0.07 -11.92
N ARG A 101 -1.76 1.26 -11.90
CA ARG A 101 -2.27 2.07 -13.01
C ARG A 101 -1.53 1.78 -14.32
N LEU A 102 -0.19 1.75 -14.28
CA LEU A 102 0.64 1.48 -15.45
C LEU A 102 0.42 0.06 -16.02
N LEU A 103 0.17 -0.90 -15.14
CA LEU A 103 -0.07 -2.30 -15.49
C LEU A 103 -1.56 -2.62 -15.71
N LYS A 104 -2.45 -1.63 -15.53
CA LYS A 104 -3.91 -1.77 -15.65
C LYS A 104 -4.50 -2.83 -14.69
N ILE A 105 -3.86 -3.01 -13.53
CA ILE A 105 -4.33 -3.93 -12.48
C ILE A 105 -5.35 -3.21 -11.60
N PRO A 106 -6.52 -3.80 -11.30
CA PRO A 106 -7.48 -3.25 -10.35
C PRO A 106 -6.86 -3.05 -8.96
N TYR A 107 -7.11 -1.90 -8.33
CA TYR A 107 -6.58 -1.63 -6.99
C TYR A 107 -7.52 -0.78 -6.14
N ALA A 108 -7.43 -1.00 -4.84
CA ALA A 108 -8.08 -0.22 -3.79
C ALA A 108 -7.02 0.43 -2.90
N VAL A 109 -7.28 1.63 -2.45
CA VAL A 109 -6.34 2.43 -1.66
C VAL A 109 -6.93 2.75 -0.30
N ASN A 110 -6.16 2.54 0.77
CA ASN A 110 -6.54 2.92 2.13
C ASN A 110 -5.66 4.07 2.62
N ILE A 111 -6.29 5.22 2.86
CA ILE A 111 -5.63 6.40 3.43
C ILE A 111 -5.78 6.32 4.94
N THR A 112 -4.78 5.72 5.58
CA THR A 112 -4.69 5.46 7.03
C THR A 112 -4.17 6.66 7.82
N GLY A 113 -3.96 7.77 7.15
CA GLY A 113 -3.46 9.02 7.70
C GLY A 113 -2.65 9.78 6.68
N LEU A 114 -2.51 11.07 6.91
CA LEU A 114 -1.86 11.99 5.97
C LEU A 114 -0.36 12.13 6.23
N GLY A 115 0.11 11.62 7.38
CA GLY A 115 1.52 11.66 7.77
C GLY A 115 2.11 13.06 7.92
N THR A 116 3.43 13.12 8.05
CA THR A 116 4.14 14.38 8.30
C THR A 116 4.09 15.38 7.14
N ALA A 117 3.85 14.89 5.92
CA ALA A 117 3.76 15.75 4.74
C ALA A 117 2.58 16.74 4.78
N PHE A 118 1.55 16.45 5.56
CA PHE A 118 0.36 17.28 5.70
C PHE A 118 0.31 18.09 7.00
N GLN A 119 1.28 17.94 7.89
CA GLN A 119 1.34 18.68 9.17
C GLN A 119 1.65 20.17 8.98
N LYS A 120 2.29 20.53 7.87
CA LYS A 120 2.63 21.93 7.54
C LYS A 120 2.30 22.20 6.09
N ASP A 121 1.80 23.42 5.82
CA ASP A 121 1.66 23.88 4.45
C ASP A 121 3.04 24.12 3.85
N GLY A 122 3.22 23.69 2.61
CA GLY A 122 4.50 23.83 1.93
C GLY A 122 4.60 23.04 0.63
N LEU A 123 5.79 23.08 0.03
CA LEU A 123 6.04 22.41 -1.25
C LEU A 123 5.88 20.89 -1.17
N LEU A 124 6.28 20.31 -0.04
CA LEU A 124 6.15 18.86 0.19
C LEU A 124 4.68 18.43 0.17
N ARG A 125 3.79 19.15 0.88
CA ARG A 125 2.34 18.86 0.87
C ARG A 125 1.78 18.95 -0.55
N LYS A 126 2.12 20.00 -1.30
CA LYS A 126 1.67 20.17 -2.70
C LYS A 126 2.14 19.02 -3.58
N LEU A 127 3.41 18.63 -3.44
CA LEU A 127 3.97 17.50 -4.19
C LEU A 127 3.25 16.18 -3.87
N VAL A 128 3.10 15.85 -2.58
CA VAL A 128 2.44 14.60 -2.16
C VAL A 128 0.97 14.58 -2.58
N THR A 129 0.25 15.70 -2.45
CA THR A 129 -1.13 15.83 -2.94
C THR A 129 -1.22 15.59 -4.46
N PHE A 130 -0.30 16.18 -5.23
CA PHE A 130 -0.24 15.96 -6.68
C PHE A 130 0.02 14.50 -7.03
N MET A 131 0.97 13.86 -6.33
CA MET A 131 1.27 12.44 -6.53
C MET A 131 0.06 11.56 -6.19
N TYR A 132 -0.66 11.85 -5.11
CA TYR A 132 -1.91 11.17 -4.78
C TYR A 132 -2.95 11.36 -5.88
N LYS A 133 -3.19 12.58 -6.33
CA LYS A 133 -4.15 12.87 -7.41
C LYS A 133 -3.91 12.02 -8.65
N ILE A 134 -2.63 11.81 -9.01
CA ILE A 134 -2.29 10.95 -10.15
C ILE A 134 -2.45 9.47 -9.79
N SER A 135 -1.98 9.03 -8.63
CA SER A 135 -2.01 7.61 -8.25
C SER A 135 -3.42 7.09 -8.00
N LEU A 136 -4.34 7.94 -7.52
CA LEU A 136 -5.73 7.57 -7.21
C LEU A 136 -6.65 7.58 -8.43
N LYS A 137 -6.26 8.20 -9.53
CA LYS A 137 -7.15 8.44 -10.70
C LYS A 137 -7.83 7.19 -11.26
N MET A 138 -7.22 6.02 -11.12
CA MET A 138 -7.77 4.75 -11.60
C MET A 138 -8.04 3.74 -10.48
N ALA A 139 -8.01 4.17 -9.23
CA ALA A 139 -8.38 3.34 -8.10
C ALA A 139 -9.87 2.96 -8.21
N LYS A 140 -10.18 1.69 -7.96
CA LYS A 140 -11.58 1.22 -7.91
C LYS A 140 -12.32 1.79 -6.72
N THR A 141 -11.61 1.93 -5.59
CA THR A 141 -12.14 2.45 -4.33
C THR A 141 -11.01 3.11 -3.54
N VAL A 142 -11.33 4.21 -2.87
CA VAL A 142 -10.45 4.87 -1.90
C VAL A 142 -11.16 4.88 -0.56
N PHE A 143 -10.55 4.27 0.44
CA PHE A 143 -11.04 4.24 1.82
C PHE A 143 -10.31 5.30 2.65
N PHE A 144 -11.04 5.98 3.49
CA PHE A 144 -10.52 6.94 4.47
C PHE A 144 -10.89 6.47 5.88
N GLU A 145 -9.97 6.53 6.82
CA GLU A 145 -10.24 6.15 8.21
C GLU A 145 -11.08 7.18 8.97
N ASN A 146 -11.10 8.43 8.49
CA ASN A 146 -11.92 9.50 9.05
C ASN A 146 -12.32 10.54 8.00
N SER A 147 -13.38 11.30 8.32
CA SER A 147 -13.91 12.33 7.44
C SER A 147 -12.98 13.53 7.24
N GLU A 148 -12.14 13.84 8.22
CA GLU A 148 -11.18 14.95 8.11
C GLU A 148 -10.15 14.67 7.02
N ASN A 149 -9.61 13.46 6.98
CA ASN A 149 -8.69 13.05 5.92
C ASN A 149 -9.36 13.10 4.53
N MET A 150 -10.64 12.75 4.46
CA MET A 150 -11.39 12.80 3.19
C MET A 150 -11.56 14.23 2.66
N GLN A 151 -11.74 15.21 3.54
CA GLN A 151 -11.95 16.62 3.15
C GLN A 151 -10.70 17.28 2.55
N ILE A 152 -9.52 16.68 2.75
CA ILE A 152 -8.26 17.22 2.23
C ILE A 152 -7.99 16.80 0.77
N PHE A 153 -8.67 15.77 0.32
CA PHE A 153 -8.59 15.23 -1.05
C PHE A 153 -9.74 15.62 -1.93
#